data_6840296738ff09e433d307683c115f21
#
_entry.id   6840296738ff09e433d307683c115f21
#
_cell.length_a   1.000
_cell.length_b   1.000
_cell.length_c   1.000
_cell.angle_alpha   90.00
_cell.angle_beta   90.00
_cell.angle_gamma   90.00
#
_symmetry.space_group_name_H-M   'P 1'
#
loop_
_entity.id
_entity.type
_entity.pdbx_description
1 polymer ?
#
loop_
_entity_poly.entity_id
_entity_poly.type
_entity_poly.pdbx_seq_one_letter_code
_entity_poly.pdbx_strand_id
1 'polypeptide(L)'
;MEDVFKRCLDFWQIQDSDQARKFFKQAIKDMNRSSIKCLRISDFNTSGLTGSRAEYNSPWCNLTKSSGTSNKSGGRGGSFGIGKFAPFACSSLRTVFYSTYDINKTSASQGVARLTTFKNKKNETTQGIGFYGDCLLYTSPSPRD
;
A
#
# COMPACT_ATOMS: atom_id res chain seq x y z
N MET A 1 -2.27 12.84 5.09
CA MET A 1 -1.44 11.68 5.51
C MET A 1 -1.00 11.78 6.96
N GLU A 2 -0.46 12.91 7.41
CA GLU A 2 -0.03 13.11 8.80
C GLU A 2 -1.14 12.82 9.83
N ASP A 3 -2.37 13.26 9.59
CA ASP A 3 -3.54 12.98 10.45
C ASP A 3 -3.77 11.46 10.62
N VAL A 4 -3.58 10.68 9.56
CA VAL A 4 -3.70 9.21 9.61
C VAL A 4 -2.64 8.60 10.53
N PHE A 5 -1.38 9.04 10.41
CA PHE A 5 -0.31 8.54 11.28
C PHE A 5 -0.51 8.92 12.73
N LYS A 6 -1.03 10.12 13.02
CA LYS A 6 -1.40 10.54 14.38
C LYS A 6 -2.49 9.63 14.96
N ARG A 7 -3.54 9.31 14.21
CA ARG A 7 -4.60 8.39 14.63
C ARG A 7 -4.12 6.97 14.85
N CYS A 8 -3.20 6.50 14.01
CA CYS A 8 -2.54 5.21 14.23
C CYS A 8 -1.71 5.21 15.53
N LEU A 9 -1.01 6.30 15.80
CA LEU A 9 -0.26 6.46 17.05
C LEU A 9 -1.18 6.42 18.27
N ASP A 10 -2.30 7.15 18.23
CA ASP A 10 -3.29 7.18 19.33
C ASP A 10 -3.86 5.77 19.57
N PHE A 11 -4.18 5.03 18.52
CA PHE A 11 -4.61 3.64 18.62
C PHE A 11 -3.57 2.77 19.35
N TRP A 12 -2.29 2.89 19.00
CA TRP A 12 -1.22 2.09 19.59
C TRP A 12 -0.79 2.57 20.99
N GLN A 13 -1.15 3.77 21.38
CA GLN A 13 -1.02 4.21 22.79
C GLN A 13 -1.94 3.39 23.70
N ILE A 14 -3.14 3.06 23.24
CA ILE A 14 -4.11 2.25 23.97
C ILE A 14 -3.68 0.77 24.00
N GLN A 15 -3.08 0.27 22.91
CA GLN A 15 -2.68 -1.14 22.75
C GLN A 15 -1.34 -1.52 23.41
N ASP A 16 -0.67 -0.58 24.06
CA ASP A 16 0.59 -0.77 24.81
C ASP A 16 1.72 -1.45 24.03
N SER A 17 1.92 -1.07 22.77
CA SER A 17 3.03 -1.53 21.92
C SER A 17 4.09 -0.46 21.74
N ASP A 18 5.20 -0.58 22.48
CA ASP A 18 6.34 0.36 22.35
C ASP A 18 6.93 0.44 20.95
N GLN A 19 7.04 -0.70 20.29
CA GLN A 19 7.60 -0.74 18.93
C GLN A 19 6.73 0.00 17.93
N ALA A 20 5.42 -0.17 17.98
CA ALA A 20 4.48 0.52 17.11
C ALA A 20 4.46 2.03 17.40
N ARG A 21 4.46 2.42 18.68
CA ARG A 21 4.55 3.83 19.08
C ARG A 21 5.81 4.51 18.56
N LYS A 22 6.97 3.86 18.70
CA LYS A 22 8.25 4.36 18.15
C LYS A 22 8.20 4.53 16.64
N PHE A 23 7.62 3.55 15.94
CA PHE A 23 7.45 3.61 14.48
C PHE A 23 6.61 4.82 14.07
N PHE A 24 5.41 4.99 14.62
CA PHE A 24 4.51 6.09 14.21
C PHE A 24 5.06 7.48 14.58
N LYS A 25 5.71 7.62 15.74
CA LYS A 25 6.41 8.86 16.12
C LYS A 25 7.51 9.20 15.12
N GLN A 26 8.32 8.22 14.71
CA GLN A 26 9.37 8.44 13.73
C GLN A 26 8.79 8.75 12.33
N ALA A 27 7.74 8.07 11.92
CA ALA A 27 7.08 8.30 10.64
C ALA A 27 6.50 9.73 10.55
N ILE A 28 5.85 10.21 11.62
CA ILE A 28 5.37 11.60 11.69
C ILE A 28 6.53 12.59 11.56
N LYS A 29 7.65 12.33 12.26
CA LYS A 29 8.85 13.17 12.17
C LYS A 29 9.42 13.18 10.74
N ASP A 30 9.48 12.03 10.09
CA ASP A 30 9.99 11.92 8.71
C ASP A 30 9.09 12.63 7.70
N MET A 31 7.78 12.59 7.88
CA MET A 31 6.82 13.31 7.03
C MET A 31 6.95 14.84 7.12
N ASN A 32 7.37 15.35 8.27
CA ASN A 32 7.55 16.80 8.49
C ASN A 32 8.92 17.32 8.05
N ARG A 33 9.75 16.50 7.43
CA ARG A 33 11.02 16.97 6.84
C ARG A 33 10.78 17.74 5.54
N SER A 34 11.68 18.64 5.22
CA SER A 34 11.67 19.39 3.96
C SER A 34 11.87 18.50 2.73
N SER A 35 12.43 17.30 2.91
CA SER A 35 12.62 16.31 1.85
C SER A 35 12.54 14.90 2.43
N ILE A 36 12.01 13.97 1.63
CA ILE A 36 11.92 12.54 1.95
C ILE A 36 12.75 11.78 0.91
N LYS A 37 13.66 10.92 1.38
CA LYS A 37 14.43 10.04 0.50
C LYS A 37 13.53 8.94 -0.04
N CYS A 38 13.59 8.72 -1.36
CA CYS A 38 12.85 7.66 -2.03
C CYS A 38 13.82 6.65 -2.67
N LEU A 39 13.54 5.36 -2.51
CA LEU A 39 14.17 4.30 -3.30
C LEU A 39 13.25 4.00 -4.48
N ARG A 40 13.77 4.14 -5.70
CA ARG A 40 13.08 3.75 -6.93
C ARG A 40 13.66 2.44 -7.45
N ILE A 41 12.79 1.48 -7.73
CA ILE A 41 13.11 0.20 -8.37
C ILE A 41 12.30 0.16 -9.68
N SER A 42 12.96 -0.10 -10.80
CA SER A 42 12.31 -0.08 -12.12
C SER A 42 12.75 -1.27 -12.95
N ASP A 43 11.77 -1.92 -13.59
CA ASP A 43 11.99 -2.96 -14.58
C ASP A 43 11.81 -2.38 -15.99
N PHE A 44 12.64 -2.82 -16.92
CA PHE A 44 12.61 -2.41 -18.32
C PHE A 44 12.50 -3.67 -19.20
N ASN A 45 11.99 -3.50 -20.42
CA ASN A 45 11.79 -4.58 -21.38
C ASN A 45 10.89 -5.70 -20.87
N THR A 46 9.86 -5.34 -20.11
CA THR A 46 8.85 -6.25 -19.58
C THR A 46 7.47 -5.93 -20.16
N SER A 47 6.51 -6.83 -19.99
CA SER A 47 5.11 -6.61 -20.39
C SER A 47 4.39 -5.54 -19.57
N GLY A 48 5.01 -5.05 -18.50
CA GLY A 48 4.34 -4.25 -17.50
C GLY A 48 3.27 -5.03 -16.73
N LEU A 49 2.57 -4.36 -15.84
CA LEU A 49 1.47 -4.94 -15.06
C LEU A 49 0.13 -4.56 -15.70
N THR A 50 -0.47 -5.53 -16.38
CA THR A 50 -1.76 -5.36 -17.06
C THR A 50 -2.93 -5.39 -16.09
N GLY A 51 -4.11 -4.92 -16.55
CA GLY A 51 -5.35 -5.01 -15.82
C GLY A 51 -5.50 -3.99 -14.70
N SER A 52 -4.96 -2.79 -14.88
CA SER A 52 -5.08 -1.68 -13.91
C SER A 52 -6.54 -1.22 -13.72
N ARG A 53 -7.39 -1.47 -14.73
CA ARG A 53 -8.84 -1.16 -14.68
C ARG A 53 -9.68 -2.34 -14.21
N ALA A 54 -9.08 -3.50 -13.96
CA ALA A 54 -9.80 -4.67 -13.46
C ALA A 54 -10.05 -4.55 -11.95
N GLU A 55 -11.21 -5.02 -11.50
CA GLU A 55 -11.56 -5.01 -10.08
C GLU A 55 -10.76 -6.03 -9.28
N TYR A 56 -10.53 -7.21 -9.86
CA TYR A 56 -9.79 -8.31 -9.22
C TYR A 56 -9.09 -9.20 -10.26
N ASN A 57 -8.24 -10.10 -9.78
CA ASN A 57 -7.57 -11.15 -10.55
C ASN A 57 -6.79 -10.66 -11.77
N SER A 58 -6.12 -9.51 -11.64
CA SER A 58 -5.18 -9.01 -12.64
C SER A 58 -3.78 -8.87 -12.04
N PRO A 59 -2.70 -8.86 -12.86
CA PRO A 59 -1.35 -8.62 -12.38
C PRO A 59 -1.23 -7.34 -11.53
N TRP A 60 -1.83 -6.26 -11.99
CA TRP A 60 -1.88 -5.00 -11.25
C TRP A 60 -2.61 -5.12 -9.91
N CYS A 61 -3.82 -5.68 -9.91
CA CYS A 61 -4.63 -5.86 -8.72
C CYS A 61 -3.94 -6.78 -7.70
N ASN A 62 -3.32 -7.87 -8.18
CA ASN A 62 -2.63 -8.81 -7.31
C ASN A 62 -1.37 -8.22 -6.67
N LEU A 63 -0.69 -7.27 -7.31
CA LEU A 63 0.40 -6.55 -6.69
C LEU A 63 -0.10 -5.51 -5.68
N THR A 64 -1.06 -4.69 -6.06
CA THR A 64 -1.43 -3.49 -5.31
C THR A 64 -2.46 -3.75 -4.21
N LYS A 65 -3.43 -4.63 -4.45
CA LYS A 65 -4.59 -4.83 -3.56
C LYS A 65 -4.59 -6.17 -2.83
N SER A 66 -4.27 -7.27 -3.53
CA SER A 66 -4.48 -8.61 -2.99
C SER A 66 -3.43 -9.01 -1.96
N SER A 67 -3.82 -9.84 -1.00
CA SER A 67 -2.92 -10.51 -0.06
C SER A 67 -2.93 -12.01 -0.32
N GLY A 68 -1.75 -12.66 -0.25
CA GLY A 68 -1.65 -14.13 -0.38
C GLY A 68 -1.84 -14.68 -1.79
N THR A 69 -1.98 -13.84 -2.81
CA THR A 69 -2.16 -14.26 -4.20
C THR A 69 -0.91 -13.98 -5.05
N SER A 70 -0.57 -14.91 -5.93
CA SER A 70 0.41 -14.70 -6.99
C SER A 70 -0.12 -15.31 -8.28
N ASN A 71 -0.10 -14.57 -9.39
CA ASN A 71 -0.56 -15.05 -10.72
C ASN A 71 0.56 -15.72 -11.51
N LYS A 72 1.56 -16.28 -10.84
CA LYS A 72 2.62 -17.00 -11.54
C LYS A 72 2.20 -18.43 -11.82
N SER A 73 1.58 -18.68 -12.97
CA SER A 73 1.43 -19.99 -13.54
C SER A 73 2.77 -20.49 -14.12
N GLY A 74 3.15 -21.71 -13.84
CA GLY A 74 4.28 -22.38 -14.48
C GLY A 74 5.63 -22.14 -13.81
N GLY A 75 5.90 -22.75 -12.65
CA GLY A 75 7.26 -23.08 -12.15
C GLY A 75 8.20 -21.89 -11.88
N ARG A 76 7.77 -20.66 -12.05
CA ARG A 76 8.56 -19.46 -11.74
C ARG A 76 8.42 -19.14 -10.26
N GLY A 77 9.47 -19.39 -9.51
CA GLY A 77 9.53 -19.26 -8.06
C GLY A 77 8.95 -17.95 -7.52
N GLY A 78 8.00 -18.09 -6.64
CA GLY A 78 7.41 -16.98 -5.89
C GLY A 78 6.68 -17.56 -4.69
N SER A 79 7.23 -17.34 -3.48
CA SER A 79 6.64 -17.79 -2.22
C SER A 79 5.33 -17.06 -1.96
N PHE A 80 4.19 -17.58 -2.44
CA PHE A 80 2.84 -17.11 -2.06
C PHE A 80 2.63 -15.57 -2.04
N GLY A 81 3.33 -14.82 -2.88
CA GLY A 81 3.26 -13.35 -2.91
C GLY A 81 3.88 -12.63 -1.71
N ILE A 82 4.67 -13.29 -0.90
CA ILE A 82 5.32 -12.70 0.29
C ILE A 82 6.31 -11.60 -0.11
N GLY A 83 7.06 -11.78 -1.22
CA GLY A 83 8.05 -10.82 -1.70
C GLY A 83 7.50 -9.42 -1.97
N LYS A 84 6.22 -9.28 -2.29
CA LYS A 84 5.58 -7.96 -2.51
C LYS A 84 5.46 -7.11 -1.24
N PHE A 85 5.67 -7.69 -0.05
CA PHE A 85 5.63 -6.96 1.22
C PHE A 85 6.99 -6.36 1.61
N ALA A 86 8.09 -6.86 1.03
CA ALA A 86 9.43 -6.37 1.34
C ALA A 86 9.60 -4.85 1.16
N PRO A 87 9.10 -4.21 0.08
CA PRO A 87 9.21 -2.75 -0.08
C PRO A 87 8.56 -1.97 1.06
N PHE A 88 7.45 -2.47 1.64
CA PHE A 88 6.81 -1.82 2.79
C PHE A 88 7.67 -1.89 4.05
N ALA A 89 8.40 -2.99 4.25
CA ALA A 89 9.33 -3.12 5.37
C ALA A 89 10.53 -2.17 5.25
N CYS A 90 10.98 -1.89 4.03
CA CYS A 90 12.06 -0.94 3.75
C CYS A 90 11.60 0.53 3.84
N SER A 91 10.31 0.81 3.80
CA SER A 91 9.77 2.17 3.85
C SER A 91 9.54 2.61 5.29
N SER A 92 10.16 3.73 5.70
CA SER A 92 9.93 4.35 7.01
C SER A 92 8.48 4.82 7.20
N LEU A 93 7.73 4.96 6.11
CA LEU A 93 6.31 5.33 6.10
C LEU A 93 5.39 4.15 5.81
N ARG A 94 5.94 2.93 5.65
CA ARG A 94 5.18 1.76 5.20
C ARG A 94 4.30 2.04 3.97
N THR A 95 4.81 2.89 3.08
CA THR A 95 4.11 3.36 1.88
C THR A 95 4.95 3.07 0.66
N VAL A 96 4.32 2.56 -0.38
CA VAL A 96 4.93 2.22 -1.67
C VAL A 96 4.09 2.82 -2.78
N PHE A 97 4.73 3.46 -3.75
CA PHE A 97 4.10 3.95 -4.97
C PHE A 97 4.44 3.01 -6.12
N TYR A 98 3.42 2.45 -6.73
CA TYR A 98 3.53 1.62 -7.92
C TYR A 98 3.18 2.41 -9.16
N SER A 99 3.92 2.19 -10.23
CA SER A 99 3.61 2.73 -11.56
C SER A 99 3.88 1.64 -12.60
N THR A 100 3.05 1.59 -13.62
CA THR A 100 3.23 0.67 -14.75
C THR A 100 2.91 1.36 -16.06
N TYR A 101 3.57 0.90 -17.12
CA TYR A 101 3.17 1.12 -18.49
C TYR A 101 3.16 -0.27 -19.14
N ASP A 102 2.00 -0.76 -19.52
CA ASP A 102 1.81 -2.13 -19.95
C ASP A 102 1.84 -2.29 -21.46
N ILE A 103 1.87 -3.55 -21.92
CA ILE A 103 1.89 -3.90 -23.35
C ILE A 103 0.68 -3.37 -24.13
N ASN A 104 -0.42 -3.05 -23.45
CA ASN A 104 -1.63 -2.46 -24.02
C ASN A 104 -1.54 -0.92 -24.08
N LYS A 105 -0.34 -0.34 -23.82
CA LYS A 105 -0.07 1.10 -23.75
C LYS A 105 -0.92 1.81 -22.67
N THR A 106 -1.27 1.09 -21.60
CA THR A 106 -2.01 1.65 -20.46
C THR A 106 -1.03 2.06 -19.37
N SER A 107 -1.09 3.32 -18.95
CA SER A 107 -0.39 3.82 -17.79
C SER A 107 -1.29 3.73 -16.55
N ALA A 108 -0.72 3.32 -15.44
CA ALA A 108 -1.39 3.36 -14.15
C ALA A 108 -0.40 3.65 -13.03
N SER A 109 -0.86 4.37 -12.00
CA SER A 109 -0.07 4.66 -10.80
C SER A 109 -0.95 4.57 -9.57
N GLN A 110 -0.41 4.03 -8.49
CA GLN A 110 -1.10 3.93 -7.22
C GLN A 110 -0.15 3.90 -6.04
N GLY A 111 -0.46 4.68 -5.00
CA GLY A 111 0.15 4.56 -3.70
C GLY A 111 -0.61 3.56 -2.82
N VAL A 112 0.13 2.76 -2.07
CA VAL A 112 -0.42 1.83 -1.08
C VAL A 112 0.32 2.03 0.23
N ALA A 113 -0.42 2.26 1.32
CA ALA A 113 0.13 2.31 2.67
C ALA A 113 -0.38 1.11 3.47
N ARG A 114 0.52 0.44 4.20
CA ARG A 114 0.19 -0.66 5.11
C ARG A 114 0.49 -0.24 6.53
N LEU A 115 -0.50 0.31 7.17
CA LEU A 115 -0.43 0.86 8.53
C LEU A 115 -1.12 -0.07 9.52
N THR A 116 -1.95 0.47 10.37
CA THR A 116 -2.80 -0.25 11.32
C THR A 116 -4.22 0.28 11.24
N THR A 117 -5.14 -0.44 11.85
CA THR A 117 -6.50 0.01 12.12
C THR A 117 -6.49 1.24 13.04
N PHE A 118 -7.38 2.18 12.80
CA PHE A 118 -7.59 3.35 13.66
C PHE A 118 -9.05 3.82 13.58
N LYS A 119 -9.45 4.75 14.42
CA LYS A 119 -10.75 5.41 14.32
C LYS A 119 -10.66 6.65 13.43
N ASN A 120 -11.53 6.72 12.39
CA ASN A 120 -11.63 7.88 11.53
C ASN A 120 -12.37 9.06 12.21
N LYS A 121 -12.57 10.17 11.49
CA LYS A 121 -13.27 11.36 12.02
C LYS A 121 -14.74 11.09 12.38
N LYS A 122 -15.34 10.06 11.81
CA LYS A 122 -16.72 9.63 12.10
C LYS A 122 -16.78 8.55 13.18
N ASN A 123 -15.65 8.28 13.87
CA ASN A 123 -15.51 7.23 14.87
C ASN A 123 -15.71 5.79 14.34
N GLU A 124 -15.59 5.60 13.02
CA GLU A 124 -15.67 4.29 12.38
C GLU A 124 -14.30 3.62 12.38
N THR A 125 -14.27 2.31 12.52
CA THR A 125 -13.04 1.53 12.46
C THR A 125 -12.58 1.37 11.02
N THR A 126 -11.36 1.82 10.71
CA THR A 126 -10.77 1.70 9.38
C THR A 126 -10.01 0.38 9.21
N GLN A 127 -9.75 0.01 7.97
CA GLN A 127 -8.77 -1.03 7.65
C GLN A 127 -7.35 -0.46 7.78
N GLY A 128 -6.38 -1.34 8.03
CA GLY A 128 -4.96 -0.96 8.13
C GLY A 128 -4.28 -0.68 6.77
N ILE A 129 -5.01 -0.80 5.67
CA ILE A 129 -4.50 -0.54 4.31
C ILE A 129 -5.17 0.71 3.77
N GLY A 130 -4.34 1.65 3.29
CA GLY A 130 -4.80 2.86 2.61
C GLY A 130 -4.30 2.90 1.17
N PHE A 131 -5.10 3.47 0.28
CA PHE A 131 -4.78 3.66 -1.13
C PHE A 131 -4.73 5.14 -1.46
N TYR A 132 -3.77 5.53 -2.32
CA TYR A 132 -3.58 6.89 -2.83
C TYR A 132 -3.55 6.84 -4.35
N GLY A 133 -4.32 7.69 -5.02
CA GLY A 133 -4.39 7.75 -6.47
C GLY A 133 -5.76 8.19 -6.92
N ASP A 134 -6.04 8.05 -8.21
CA ASP A 134 -7.33 8.39 -8.78
C ASP A 134 -8.41 7.44 -8.28
N CYS A 135 -9.32 7.97 -7.47
CA CYS A 135 -10.33 7.21 -6.73
C CYS A 135 -11.46 6.65 -7.59
N LEU A 136 -11.51 7.02 -8.87
CA LEU A 136 -12.60 6.61 -9.78
C LEU A 136 -12.68 5.10 -10.04
N LEU A 137 -11.66 4.35 -9.61
CA LEU A 137 -11.60 2.90 -9.79
C LEU A 137 -11.77 2.09 -8.48
N TYR A 138 -12.06 2.74 -7.36
CA TYR A 138 -12.05 2.10 -6.04
C TYR A 138 -13.27 2.31 -5.18
N THR A 139 -14.35 2.78 -5.78
CA THR A 139 -15.66 2.70 -5.17
C THR A 139 -16.25 1.30 -5.37
N SER A 140 -15.52 0.28 -4.94
CA SER A 140 -16.21 -0.88 -4.44
C SER A 140 -16.77 -0.45 -3.08
N PRO A 141 -18.08 -0.42 -2.87
CA PRO A 141 -18.64 -0.15 -1.56
C PRO A 141 -17.97 -1.09 -0.57
N SER A 142 -17.52 -0.55 0.55
CA SER A 142 -17.16 -1.39 1.69
C SER A 142 -18.35 -2.33 1.94
N PRO A 143 -18.17 -3.62 2.22
CA PRO A 143 -19.28 -4.53 2.51
C PRO A 143 -20.11 -4.13 3.74
N ARG A 144 -20.06 -2.89 4.15
CA ARG A 144 -20.71 -2.32 5.34
C ARG A 144 -21.36 -0.96 5.09
N ASP A 145 -21.62 -0.62 3.84
CA ASP A 145 -22.57 0.46 3.53
C ASP A 145 -23.98 -0.08 3.36
#